data_c340bec92c2502fea6f69315e00e05ef
#
_entry.id   c340bec92c2502fea6f69315e00e05ef
#
_cell.length_a   1.000
_cell.length_b   1.000
_cell.length_c   1.000
_cell.angle_alpha   90.00
_cell.angle_beta   90.00
_cell.angle_gamma   90.00
#
_symmetry.space_group_name_H-M   'P 1'
#
loop_
_entity.id
_entity.type
_entity.pdbx_description
1 polymer ?
#
loop_
_entity_poly.entity_id
_entity_poly.type
_entity_poly.pdbx_seq_one_letter_code
_entity_poly.pdbx_strand_id
1 'polypeptide(L)'
;RRALGASHVAGSELGVAAHQIHEALASSLDTTGYFAEIIALIESIPYANLYSVAIGVGTFAIVRLMKRYTPRIPGALVALILMTVIVAVFGLDQKGVGVLGTLPSGLPSFAIPEVPPADYLRLIPGALAVVGITVAEALLLVRSYDRKYGDKSDGNQVLFAYGVTNVASGFTGSLVSGPSASRSAAMDDAGAGGQFPSLVAAGTIALVMVFFTEELAYLPNAALAGIVANAVLKLIEVGELRELWHMRRSEFWIAAVCLLSVLVLGPLRAVIIAFLLTTIDVLRRASRPGTWVLQEAPDGSHFIPGEVDRRPDASGFIVYRFGAPLYFANVTLFEEEIEKLVTQAVTPVKWFVLDAEAMIDIDSSGAETLHQVLTLLTNRGVTVALSRANQTTIDLLVHYHLLELIGENRLYPTNRHAIAAFRQEMG
;
A
#
# COMPACT_ATOMS: atom_id res chain seq x y z
N ARG A 1 40.11 -43.26 1.96
CA ARG A 1 39.16 -42.96 3.07
C ARG A 1 39.54 -41.70 3.87
N ARG A 2 40.84 -41.26 3.92
CA ARG A 2 41.24 -40.02 4.64
C ARG A 2 41.02 -38.74 3.84
N ALA A 3 41.02 -38.78 2.51
CA ALA A 3 40.79 -37.61 1.65
C ALA A 3 39.29 -37.18 1.54
N LEU A 4 38.37 -38.11 1.70
CA LEU A 4 36.91 -37.85 1.69
C LEU A 4 36.40 -37.21 3.00
N GLY A 5 37.09 -37.47 4.13
CA GLY A 5 36.78 -36.81 5.40
C GLY A 5 37.23 -35.36 5.48
N ALA A 6 38.30 -34.97 4.80
CA ALA A 6 38.81 -33.61 4.81
C ALA A 6 37.97 -32.62 4.01
N SER A 7 37.35 -33.10 2.89
CA SER A 7 36.45 -32.23 2.09
C SER A 7 35.08 -31.99 2.77
N HIS A 8 34.61 -32.94 3.54
CA HIS A 8 33.35 -32.78 4.31
C HIS A 8 33.55 -31.87 5.53
N VAL A 9 34.71 -31.96 6.19
CA VAL A 9 35.07 -31.10 7.32
C VAL A 9 35.33 -29.66 6.81
N ALA A 10 36.03 -29.49 5.69
CA ALA A 10 36.26 -28.15 5.10
C ALA A 10 34.95 -27.48 4.65
N GLY A 11 33.97 -28.24 4.11
CA GLY A 11 32.66 -27.71 3.77
C GLY A 11 31.81 -27.30 4.96
N SER A 12 31.91 -28.06 6.07
CA SER A 12 31.24 -27.74 7.32
C SER A 12 31.92 -26.57 8.06
N GLU A 13 33.27 -26.50 8.03
CA GLU A 13 33.99 -25.37 8.63
C GLU A 13 33.80 -24.05 7.84
N LEU A 14 33.71 -24.10 6.50
CA LEU A 14 33.36 -22.95 5.70
C LEU A 14 31.91 -22.50 5.91
N GLY A 15 30.98 -23.43 6.08
CA GLY A 15 29.59 -23.14 6.45
C GLY A 15 29.48 -22.53 7.86
N VAL A 16 30.23 -23.05 8.82
CA VAL A 16 30.31 -22.50 10.18
C VAL A 16 31.04 -21.15 10.20
N ALA A 17 32.10 -20.97 9.42
CA ALA A 17 32.77 -19.69 9.29
C ALA A 17 31.87 -18.63 8.60
N ALA A 18 31.15 -18.99 7.56
CA ALA A 18 30.18 -18.10 6.92
C ALA A 18 29.03 -17.72 7.89
N HIS A 19 28.57 -18.67 8.69
CA HIS A 19 27.56 -18.41 9.72
C HIS A 19 28.12 -17.53 10.87
N GLN A 20 29.36 -17.75 11.30
CA GLN A 20 30.03 -16.92 12.30
C GLN A 20 30.37 -15.52 11.79
N ILE A 21 30.72 -15.38 10.51
CA ILE A 21 30.92 -14.07 9.86
C ILE A 21 29.57 -13.34 9.77
N HIS A 22 28.51 -14.06 9.45
CA HIS A 22 27.14 -13.52 9.43
C HIS A 22 26.70 -13.06 10.83
N GLU A 23 26.91 -13.85 11.88
CA GLU A 23 26.63 -13.47 13.27
C GLU A 23 27.50 -12.29 13.74
N ALA A 24 28.79 -12.27 13.40
CA ALA A 24 29.70 -11.19 13.77
C ALA A 24 29.36 -9.88 13.07
N LEU A 25 28.99 -9.91 11.79
CA LEU A 25 28.50 -8.74 11.03
C LEU A 25 27.13 -8.27 11.54
N ALA A 26 26.23 -9.18 11.83
CA ALA A 26 24.93 -8.87 12.42
C ALA A 26 25.06 -8.22 13.81
N SER A 27 25.99 -8.69 14.64
CA SER A 27 26.25 -8.13 15.96
C SER A 27 27.01 -6.79 15.95
N SER A 28 27.83 -6.54 14.91
CA SER A 28 28.62 -5.30 14.81
C SER A 28 27.84 -4.13 14.21
N LEU A 29 26.77 -4.41 13.44
CA LEU A 29 25.98 -3.39 12.76
C LEU A 29 24.64 -3.10 13.44
N ASP A 30 24.27 -3.84 14.49
CA ASP A 30 22.92 -3.78 15.13
C ASP A 30 21.76 -3.83 14.10
N THR A 31 22.06 -4.33 12.90
CA THR A 31 21.20 -4.41 11.72
C THR A 31 20.94 -5.88 11.39
N THR A 32 19.98 -6.47 12.07
CA THR A 32 19.29 -7.69 11.62
C THR A 32 18.49 -7.37 10.33
N GLY A 33 19.11 -6.81 9.31
CA GLY A 33 18.45 -6.27 8.14
C GLY A 33 18.97 -6.91 6.86
N TYR A 34 18.13 -6.93 5.84
CA TYR A 34 18.41 -7.36 4.46
C TYR A 34 19.73 -6.85 3.87
N PHE A 35 20.24 -5.72 4.38
CA PHE A 35 21.53 -5.18 3.94
C PHE A 35 22.71 -6.08 4.31
N ALA A 36 22.68 -6.67 5.50
CA ALA A 36 23.70 -7.63 5.92
C ALA A 36 23.64 -8.91 5.09
N GLU A 37 22.43 -9.37 4.74
CA GLU A 37 22.23 -10.52 3.85
C GLU A 37 22.71 -10.24 2.43
N ILE A 38 22.50 -9.04 1.90
CA ILE A 38 23.00 -8.63 0.57
C ILE A 38 24.52 -8.56 0.57
N ILE A 39 25.13 -8.00 1.61
CA ILE A 39 26.60 -7.94 1.73
C ILE A 39 27.18 -9.37 1.83
N ALA A 40 26.62 -10.21 2.70
CA ALA A 40 27.03 -11.61 2.81
C ALA A 40 26.87 -12.38 1.49
N LEU A 41 25.81 -12.11 0.75
CA LEU A 41 25.59 -12.67 -0.59
C LEU A 41 26.70 -12.24 -1.56
N ILE A 42 27.05 -10.95 -1.59
CA ILE A 42 28.11 -10.42 -2.48
C ILE A 42 29.47 -11.03 -2.11
N GLU A 43 29.76 -11.15 -0.82
CA GLU A 43 30.99 -11.77 -0.33
C GLU A 43 31.06 -13.27 -0.61
N SER A 44 29.93 -13.95 -0.70
CA SER A 44 29.86 -15.38 -1.02
C SER A 44 30.00 -15.71 -2.53
N ILE A 45 29.87 -14.73 -3.42
CA ILE A 45 29.96 -14.94 -4.89
C ILE A 45 31.26 -15.66 -5.31
N PRO A 46 32.47 -15.31 -4.80
CA PRO A 46 33.70 -15.99 -5.18
C PRO A 46 33.76 -17.47 -4.76
N TYR A 47 32.97 -17.84 -3.76
CA TYR A 47 32.91 -19.21 -3.22
C TYR A 47 31.73 -20.02 -3.77
N ALA A 48 30.96 -19.45 -4.71
CA ALA A 48 29.79 -20.09 -5.25
C ALA A 48 30.15 -21.36 -6.01
N ASN A 49 29.44 -22.46 -5.75
CA ASN A 49 29.59 -23.70 -6.47
C ASN A 49 29.20 -23.53 -7.94
N LEU A 50 30.14 -23.77 -8.86
CA LEU A 50 29.96 -23.56 -10.29
C LEU A 50 28.79 -24.40 -10.85
N TYR A 51 28.57 -25.60 -10.34
CA TYR A 51 27.44 -26.45 -10.76
C TYR A 51 26.10 -25.83 -10.32
N SER A 52 26.02 -25.29 -9.10
CA SER A 52 24.84 -24.59 -8.63
C SER A 52 24.53 -23.35 -9.47
N VAL A 53 25.56 -22.56 -9.81
CA VAL A 53 25.39 -21.39 -10.69
C VAL A 53 24.92 -21.82 -12.07
N ALA A 54 25.53 -22.88 -12.66
CA ALA A 54 25.11 -23.39 -13.98
C ALA A 54 23.66 -23.88 -13.98
N ILE A 55 23.22 -24.56 -12.91
CA ILE A 55 21.83 -25.02 -12.74
C ILE A 55 20.86 -23.80 -12.63
N GLY A 56 21.19 -22.81 -11.80
CA GLY A 56 20.35 -21.64 -11.62
C GLY A 56 20.20 -20.82 -12.90
N VAL A 57 21.33 -20.50 -13.56
CA VAL A 57 21.33 -19.78 -14.85
C VAL A 57 20.68 -20.61 -15.96
N GLY A 58 20.94 -21.92 -16.01
CA GLY A 58 20.31 -22.83 -16.98
C GLY A 58 18.80 -22.87 -16.80
N THR A 59 18.31 -22.99 -15.55
CA THR A 59 16.88 -22.93 -15.24
C THR A 59 16.26 -21.61 -15.69
N PHE A 60 16.88 -20.50 -15.34
CA PHE A 60 16.44 -19.17 -15.75
C PHE A 60 16.34 -19.05 -17.28
N ALA A 61 17.38 -19.49 -17.99
CA ALA A 61 17.42 -19.45 -19.44
C ALA A 61 16.32 -20.33 -20.07
N ILE A 62 16.14 -21.57 -19.58
CA ILE A 62 15.10 -22.49 -20.07
C ILE A 62 13.71 -21.86 -19.89
N VAL A 63 13.39 -21.37 -18.70
CA VAL A 63 12.09 -20.74 -18.43
C VAL A 63 11.85 -19.56 -19.39
N ARG A 64 12.87 -18.74 -19.63
CA ARG A 64 12.75 -17.57 -20.52
C ARG A 64 12.62 -17.96 -22.00
N LEU A 65 13.40 -18.93 -22.45
CA LEU A 65 13.34 -19.45 -23.82
C LEU A 65 11.97 -20.14 -24.08
N MET A 66 11.54 -20.99 -23.17
CA MET A 66 10.26 -21.69 -23.34
C MET A 66 9.09 -20.71 -23.35
N LYS A 67 9.11 -19.66 -22.52
CA LYS A 67 8.10 -18.61 -22.59
C LYS A 67 8.05 -17.94 -23.98
N ARG A 68 9.21 -17.80 -24.65
CA ARG A 68 9.30 -17.17 -25.98
C ARG A 68 8.88 -18.09 -27.12
N TYR A 69 9.30 -19.37 -27.09
CA TYR A 69 9.14 -20.28 -28.20
C TYR A 69 7.99 -21.28 -28.03
N THR A 70 7.67 -21.65 -26.80
CA THR A 70 6.63 -22.65 -26.48
C THR A 70 5.74 -22.15 -25.31
N PRO A 71 4.97 -21.08 -25.49
CA PRO A 71 4.23 -20.44 -24.37
C PRO A 71 3.13 -21.36 -23.78
N ARG A 72 2.72 -22.41 -24.51
CA ARG A 72 1.72 -23.37 -24.02
C ARG A 72 2.27 -24.41 -23.04
N ILE A 73 3.59 -24.54 -22.94
CA ILE A 73 4.23 -25.52 -22.05
C ILE A 73 4.75 -24.74 -20.81
N PRO A 74 4.47 -25.21 -19.58
CA PRO A 74 4.93 -24.55 -18.39
C PRO A 74 6.46 -24.70 -18.23
N GLY A 75 7.21 -23.72 -18.73
CA GLY A 75 8.68 -23.75 -18.79
C GLY A 75 9.34 -23.93 -17.42
N ALA A 76 8.71 -23.42 -16.35
CA ALA A 76 9.22 -23.61 -14.99
C ALA A 76 9.18 -25.09 -14.55
N LEU A 77 8.09 -25.81 -14.88
CA LEU A 77 7.96 -27.23 -14.57
C LEU A 77 8.97 -28.08 -15.36
N VAL A 78 9.11 -27.79 -16.65
CA VAL A 78 10.08 -28.48 -17.49
C VAL A 78 11.51 -28.26 -17.00
N ALA A 79 11.87 -27.03 -16.70
CA ALA A 79 13.19 -26.70 -16.18
C ALA A 79 13.47 -27.41 -14.85
N LEU A 80 12.46 -27.42 -13.95
CA LEU A 80 12.56 -28.08 -12.66
C LEU A 80 12.83 -29.57 -12.79
N ILE A 81 11.99 -30.28 -13.57
CA ILE A 81 12.13 -31.74 -13.83
C ILE A 81 13.50 -32.02 -14.46
N LEU A 82 13.86 -31.27 -15.50
CA LEU A 82 15.12 -31.47 -16.21
C LEU A 82 16.33 -31.32 -15.28
N MET A 83 16.37 -30.25 -14.45
CA MET A 83 17.46 -30.00 -13.52
C MET A 83 17.52 -31.03 -12.39
N THR A 84 16.36 -31.47 -11.89
CA THR A 84 16.28 -32.55 -10.89
C THR A 84 16.87 -33.86 -11.44
N VAL A 85 16.48 -34.22 -12.68
CA VAL A 85 17.02 -35.43 -13.35
C VAL A 85 18.54 -35.28 -13.57
N ILE A 86 19.01 -34.11 -14.01
CA ILE A 86 20.47 -33.87 -14.18
C ILE A 86 21.21 -34.02 -12.85
N VAL A 87 20.70 -33.46 -11.74
CA VAL A 87 21.33 -33.59 -10.43
C VAL A 87 21.37 -35.04 -9.98
N ALA A 88 20.26 -35.76 -10.11
CA ALA A 88 20.18 -37.17 -9.72
C ALA A 88 21.08 -38.10 -10.54
N VAL A 89 21.08 -37.95 -11.87
CA VAL A 89 21.84 -38.83 -12.79
C VAL A 89 23.35 -38.59 -12.69
N PHE A 90 23.79 -37.32 -12.54
CA PHE A 90 25.21 -36.96 -12.46
C PHE A 90 25.76 -36.91 -11.03
N GLY A 91 24.93 -37.20 -10.01
CA GLY A 91 25.33 -37.18 -8.60
C GLY A 91 25.87 -35.82 -8.18
N LEU A 92 25.26 -34.73 -8.65
CA LEU A 92 25.76 -33.37 -8.40
C LEU A 92 25.52 -32.91 -6.94
N ASP A 93 24.62 -33.55 -6.23
CA ASP A 93 24.43 -33.42 -4.79
C ASP A 93 25.72 -33.76 -4.04
N GLN A 94 26.43 -34.80 -4.43
CA GLN A 94 27.74 -35.19 -3.87
C GLN A 94 28.87 -34.22 -4.28
N LYS A 95 28.65 -33.39 -5.27
CA LYS A 95 29.61 -32.35 -5.74
C LYS A 95 29.31 -30.97 -5.15
N GLY A 96 28.49 -30.92 -4.11
CA GLY A 96 28.18 -29.70 -3.36
C GLY A 96 27.01 -28.85 -3.92
N VAL A 97 26.18 -29.41 -4.81
CA VAL A 97 24.93 -28.76 -5.19
C VAL A 97 23.94 -28.97 -4.06
N GLY A 98 23.45 -27.87 -3.50
CA GLY A 98 22.40 -27.90 -2.48
C GLY A 98 21.07 -28.42 -3.06
N VAL A 99 20.57 -29.51 -2.49
CA VAL A 99 19.28 -30.11 -2.83
C VAL A 99 18.31 -29.99 -1.68
N LEU A 100 17.02 -30.19 -1.94
CA LEU A 100 15.96 -30.04 -0.94
C LEU A 100 16.13 -31.06 0.21
N GLY A 101 16.70 -32.24 -0.07
CA GLY A 101 16.92 -33.29 0.91
C GLY A 101 15.68 -34.12 1.20
N THR A 102 15.74 -34.95 2.24
CA THR A 102 14.64 -35.85 2.60
C THR A 102 13.41 -35.07 3.08
N LEU A 103 12.31 -35.25 2.36
CA LEU A 103 11.01 -34.67 2.70
C LEU A 103 10.16 -35.72 3.45
N PRO A 104 9.35 -35.31 4.43
CA PRO A 104 8.35 -36.20 4.99
C PRO A 104 7.36 -36.62 3.91
N SER A 105 7.20 -37.93 3.73
CA SER A 105 6.25 -38.48 2.78
C SER A 105 4.84 -38.51 3.34
N GLY A 106 3.84 -38.35 2.47
CA GLY A 106 2.43 -38.44 2.81
C GLY A 106 1.75 -37.07 2.96
N LEU A 107 0.46 -37.12 3.27
CA LEU A 107 -0.33 -35.93 3.51
C LEU A 107 -0.03 -35.33 4.88
N PRO A 108 -0.15 -34.00 5.04
CA PRO A 108 0.02 -33.35 6.31
C PRO A 108 -0.91 -33.93 7.38
N SER A 109 -0.37 -34.29 8.53
CA SER A 109 -1.15 -34.80 9.65
C SER A 109 -1.86 -33.64 10.37
N PHE A 110 -3.10 -33.88 10.78
CA PHE A 110 -3.81 -32.96 11.63
C PHE A 110 -3.19 -32.95 13.03
N ALA A 111 -2.73 -31.82 13.49
CA ALA A 111 -2.16 -31.64 14.83
C ALA A 111 -2.58 -30.29 15.40
N ILE A 112 -2.81 -30.25 16.70
CA ILE A 112 -3.00 -28.98 17.41
C ILE A 112 -1.61 -28.42 17.71
N PRO A 113 -1.31 -27.17 17.27
CA PRO A 113 0.00 -26.57 17.55
C PRO A 113 0.26 -26.47 19.06
N GLU A 114 1.34 -27.11 19.52
CA GLU A 114 1.78 -27.03 20.93
C GLU A 114 2.67 -25.79 21.09
N VAL A 115 2.07 -24.68 21.49
CA VAL A 115 2.79 -23.44 21.78
C VAL A 115 2.74 -23.16 23.30
N PRO A 116 3.87 -22.89 23.95
CA PRO A 116 3.88 -22.51 25.37
C PRO A 116 2.98 -21.26 25.58
N PRO A 117 2.16 -21.23 26.65
CA PRO A 117 1.25 -20.12 26.90
C PRO A 117 1.90 -18.73 26.90
N ALA A 118 3.15 -18.65 27.37
CA ALA A 118 3.92 -17.41 27.42
C ALA A 118 4.28 -16.84 26.02
N ASP A 119 4.31 -17.69 24.99
CA ASP A 119 4.71 -17.27 23.64
C ASP A 119 3.54 -16.79 22.80
N TYR A 120 2.29 -17.09 23.19
CA TYR A 120 1.12 -16.56 22.46
C TYR A 120 1.12 -15.04 22.36
N LEU A 121 1.43 -14.34 23.46
CA LEU A 121 1.50 -12.87 23.46
C LEU A 121 2.62 -12.32 22.55
N ARG A 122 3.73 -13.07 22.45
CA ARG A 122 4.85 -12.70 21.56
C ARG A 122 4.54 -12.90 20.09
N LEU A 123 3.64 -13.82 19.75
CA LEU A 123 3.23 -14.09 18.37
C LEU A 123 2.23 -13.07 17.83
N ILE A 124 1.47 -12.38 18.70
CA ILE A 124 0.41 -11.45 18.29
C ILE A 124 0.90 -10.36 17.32
N PRO A 125 2.00 -9.62 17.58
CA PRO A 125 2.44 -8.58 16.66
C PRO A 125 2.80 -9.13 15.28
N GLY A 126 3.47 -10.28 15.21
CA GLY A 126 3.79 -10.95 13.96
C GLY A 126 2.53 -11.42 13.22
N ALA A 127 1.58 -12.01 13.93
CA ALA A 127 0.30 -12.44 13.36
C ALA A 127 -0.50 -11.25 12.80
N LEU A 128 -0.61 -10.15 13.55
CA LEU A 128 -1.30 -8.94 13.08
C LEU A 128 -0.64 -8.33 11.84
N ALA A 129 0.68 -8.36 11.76
CA ALA A 129 1.40 -7.90 10.59
C ALA A 129 1.10 -8.74 9.35
N VAL A 130 1.13 -10.07 9.49
CA VAL A 130 0.79 -11.01 8.40
C VAL A 130 -0.66 -10.82 7.98
N VAL A 131 -1.60 -10.70 8.93
CA VAL A 131 -3.01 -10.41 8.64
C VAL A 131 -3.14 -9.10 7.86
N GLY A 132 -2.48 -8.03 8.30
CA GLY A 132 -2.54 -6.73 7.63
C GLY A 132 -2.09 -6.80 6.17
N ILE A 133 -0.97 -7.45 5.89
CA ILE A 133 -0.44 -7.65 4.54
C ILE A 133 -1.41 -8.51 3.71
N THR A 134 -1.85 -9.64 4.25
CA THR A 134 -2.75 -10.58 3.55
C THR A 134 -4.08 -9.90 3.19
N VAL A 135 -4.66 -9.14 4.11
CA VAL A 135 -5.91 -8.40 3.89
C VAL A 135 -5.73 -7.35 2.79
N ALA A 136 -4.66 -6.56 2.86
CA ALA A 136 -4.40 -5.54 1.85
C ALA A 136 -4.22 -6.14 0.45
N GLU A 137 -3.38 -7.17 0.31
CA GLU A 137 -3.15 -7.85 -0.96
C GLU A 137 -4.41 -8.54 -1.48
N ALA A 138 -5.18 -9.21 -0.61
CA ALA A 138 -6.41 -9.90 -1.01
C ALA A 138 -7.44 -8.93 -1.59
N LEU A 139 -7.70 -7.82 -0.89
CA LEU A 139 -8.69 -6.84 -1.33
C LEU A 139 -8.25 -6.10 -2.60
N LEU A 140 -6.95 -5.79 -2.74
CA LEU A 140 -6.42 -5.17 -3.94
C LEU A 140 -6.54 -6.09 -5.15
N LEU A 141 -6.17 -7.38 -4.98
CA LEU A 141 -6.25 -8.37 -6.03
C LEU A 141 -7.69 -8.61 -6.48
N VAL A 142 -8.60 -8.82 -5.54
CA VAL A 142 -10.03 -9.00 -5.82
C VAL A 142 -10.59 -7.79 -6.57
N ARG A 143 -10.36 -6.56 -6.11
CA ARG A 143 -10.82 -5.35 -6.79
C ARG A 143 -10.23 -5.18 -8.19
N SER A 144 -9.01 -5.67 -8.42
CA SER A 144 -8.37 -5.64 -9.73
C SER A 144 -9.11 -6.57 -10.71
N TYR A 145 -9.44 -7.78 -10.27
CA TYR A 145 -10.18 -8.75 -11.09
C TYR A 145 -11.66 -8.39 -11.23
N ASP A 146 -12.30 -7.86 -10.20
CA ASP A 146 -13.67 -7.32 -10.28
C ASP A 146 -13.78 -6.26 -11.38
N ARG A 147 -12.82 -5.33 -11.44
CA ARG A 147 -12.77 -4.32 -12.50
C ARG A 147 -12.53 -4.92 -13.88
N LYS A 148 -11.68 -5.95 -13.98
CA LYS A 148 -11.35 -6.61 -15.23
C LYS A 148 -12.53 -7.35 -15.83
N TYR A 149 -13.33 -8.01 -14.99
CA TYR A 149 -14.44 -8.89 -15.41
C TYR A 149 -15.82 -8.26 -15.21
N GLY A 150 -15.92 -7.12 -14.55
CA GLY A 150 -17.19 -6.46 -14.23
C GLY A 150 -17.94 -7.12 -13.07
N ASP A 151 -17.26 -7.92 -12.27
CA ASP A 151 -17.80 -8.62 -11.11
C ASP A 151 -17.91 -7.68 -9.89
N LYS A 152 -18.65 -8.12 -8.88
CA LYS A 152 -18.78 -7.47 -7.58
C LYS A 152 -18.59 -8.49 -6.48
N SER A 153 -17.36 -8.68 -6.03
CA SER A 153 -17.04 -9.59 -4.94
C SER A 153 -17.28 -8.93 -3.57
N ASP A 154 -17.85 -9.69 -2.63
CA ASP A 154 -17.94 -9.24 -1.25
C ASP A 154 -16.58 -9.41 -0.54
N GLY A 155 -15.96 -8.29 -0.17
CA GLY A 155 -14.69 -8.28 0.54
C GLY A 155 -14.73 -9.03 1.87
N ASN A 156 -15.85 -8.99 2.61
CA ASN A 156 -15.98 -9.71 3.87
C ASN A 156 -15.99 -11.23 3.67
N GLN A 157 -16.65 -11.71 2.61
CA GLN A 157 -16.67 -13.13 2.25
C GLN A 157 -15.27 -13.61 1.87
N VAL A 158 -14.51 -12.79 1.13
CA VAL A 158 -13.11 -13.10 0.77
C VAL A 158 -12.23 -13.20 2.02
N LEU A 159 -12.33 -12.24 2.93
CA LEU A 159 -11.56 -12.25 4.18
C LEU A 159 -11.94 -13.43 5.08
N PHE A 160 -13.21 -13.76 5.17
CA PHE A 160 -13.68 -14.94 5.90
C PHE A 160 -13.10 -16.24 5.31
N ALA A 161 -13.08 -16.38 3.98
CA ALA A 161 -12.49 -17.53 3.31
C ALA A 161 -10.98 -17.67 3.61
N TYR A 162 -10.22 -16.56 3.59
CA TYR A 162 -8.81 -16.56 4.02
C TYR A 162 -8.66 -16.94 5.50
N GLY A 163 -9.55 -16.45 6.38
CA GLY A 163 -9.58 -16.82 7.78
C GLY A 163 -9.72 -18.32 7.98
N VAL A 164 -10.73 -18.93 7.35
CA VAL A 164 -10.98 -20.39 7.41
C VAL A 164 -9.78 -21.17 6.86
N THR A 165 -9.22 -20.75 5.72
CA THR A 165 -8.06 -21.39 5.09
C THR A 165 -6.84 -21.35 6.03
N ASN A 166 -6.58 -20.22 6.68
CA ASN A 166 -5.44 -20.07 7.58
C ASN A 166 -5.62 -20.85 8.89
N VAL A 167 -6.83 -20.97 9.40
CA VAL A 167 -7.13 -21.87 10.53
C VAL A 167 -6.85 -23.33 10.12
N ALA A 168 -7.31 -23.77 8.96
CA ALA A 168 -7.03 -25.10 8.45
C ALA A 168 -5.51 -25.35 8.24
N SER A 169 -4.79 -24.35 7.71
CA SER A 169 -3.33 -24.37 7.56
C SER A 169 -2.62 -24.54 8.94
N GLY A 170 -3.09 -23.85 9.96
CA GLY A 170 -2.55 -23.96 11.31
C GLY A 170 -2.66 -25.37 11.88
N PHE A 171 -3.80 -26.05 11.66
CA PHE A 171 -4.00 -27.43 12.11
C PHE A 171 -3.24 -28.49 11.30
N THR A 172 -2.82 -28.16 10.08
CA THR A 172 -2.02 -29.06 9.24
C THR A 172 -0.53 -28.75 9.28
N GLY A 173 -0.09 -27.83 10.16
CA GLY A 173 1.31 -27.40 10.23
C GLY A 173 1.81 -26.69 8.99
N SER A 174 0.90 -26.17 8.17
CA SER A 174 1.23 -25.49 6.93
C SER A 174 1.55 -24.01 7.17
N LEU A 175 2.22 -23.38 6.21
CA LEU A 175 2.47 -21.96 6.22
C LEU A 175 1.17 -21.14 6.03
N VAL A 176 1.23 -19.87 6.41
CA VAL A 176 0.15 -18.92 6.17
C VAL A 176 -0.20 -18.87 4.69
N SER A 177 -1.49 -19.01 4.39
CA SER A 177 -2.03 -18.90 3.05
C SER A 177 -2.43 -17.46 2.76
N GLY A 178 -1.96 -16.93 1.64
CA GLY A 178 -2.28 -15.58 1.17
C GLY A 178 -2.53 -15.51 -0.34
N PRO A 179 -3.01 -14.39 -0.83
CA PRO A 179 -3.21 -14.17 -2.25
C PRO A 179 -1.86 -14.17 -3.00
N SER A 180 -1.93 -14.41 -4.30
CA SER A 180 -0.75 -14.34 -5.16
C SER A 180 -1.14 -13.78 -6.52
N ALA A 181 -0.78 -12.52 -6.75
CA ALA A 181 -1.05 -11.85 -8.02
C ALA A 181 -0.46 -12.60 -9.23
N SER A 182 0.77 -13.12 -9.09
CA SER A 182 1.43 -13.84 -10.17
C SER A 182 0.78 -15.19 -10.50
N ARG A 183 0.35 -15.95 -9.48
CA ARG A 183 -0.38 -17.21 -9.69
C ARG A 183 -1.77 -16.97 -10.26
N SER A 184 -2.48 -15.96 -9.74
CA SER A 184 -3.79 -15.58 -10.27
C SER A 184 -3.69 -15.14 -11.72
N ALA A 185 -2.69 -14.32 -12.08
CA ALA A 185 -2.47 -13.90 -13.46
C ALA A 185 -2.14 -15.10 -14.38
N ALA A 186 -1.34 -16.05 -13.91
CA ALA A 186 -1.02 -17.25 -14.69
C ALA A 186 -2.25 -18.14 -14.92
N MET A 187 -3.12 -18.27 -13.94
CA MET A 187 -4.38 -19.00 -14.07
C MET A 187 -5.35 -18.29 -15.03
N ASP A 188 -5.42 -16.99 -14.92
CA ASP A 188 -6.23 -16.13 -15.78
C ASP A 188 -5.76 -16.17 -17.24
N ASP A 189 -4.47 -16.05 -17.49
CA ASP A 189 -3.85 -16.21 -18.83
C ASP A 189 -4.12 -17.60 -19.43
N ALA A 190 -4.27 -18.61 -18.57
CA ALA A 190 -4.64 -19.97 -18.97
C ALA A 190 -6.16 -20.16 -19.22
N GLY A 191 -6.97 -19.12 -19.01
CA GLY A 191 -8.41 -19.17 -19.21
C GLY A 191 -9.19 -19.82 -18.07
N ALA A 192 -8.66 -19.79 -16.85
CA ALA A 192 -9.34 -20.33 -15.67
C ALA A 192 -10.58 -19.49 -15.31
N GLY A 193 -11.78 -20.06 -15.48
CA GLY A 193 -13.05 -19.37 -15.19
C GLY A 193 -13.70 -19.76 -13.87
N GLY A 194 -12.98 -20.39 -12.92
CA GLY A 194 -13.56 -20.82 -11.65
C GLY A 194 -12.58 -21.52 -10.72
N GLN A 195 -13.09 -22.23 -9.70
CA GLN A 195 -12.29 -22.88 -8.66
C GLN A 195 -11.72 -24.26 -9.07
N PHE A 196 -12.19 -24.84 -10.16
CA PHE A 196 -11.77 -26.16 -10.61
C PHE A 196 -10.24 -26.31 -10.82
N PRO A 197 -9.53 -25.35 -11.44
CA PRO A 197 -8.08 -25.40 -11.56
C PRO A 197 -7.36 -25.46 -10.20
N SER A 198 -7.87 -24.78 -9.18
CA SER A 198 -7.30 -24.82 -7.82
C SER A 198 -7.46 -26.22 -7.19
N LEU A 199 -8.60 -26.87 -7.41
CA LEU A 199 -8.82 -28.25 -6.94
C LEU A 199 -7.90 -29.25 -7.65
N VAL A 200 -7.71 -29.10 -8.96
CA VAL A 200 -6.76 -29.92 -9.73
C VAL A 200 -5.34 -29.72 -9.22
N ALA A 201 -4.94 -28.47 -8.97
CA ALA A 201 -3.63 -28.15 -8.42
C ALA A 201 -3.43 -28.80 -7.04
N ALA A 202 -4.42 -28.68 -6.15
CA ALA A 202 -4.39 -29.29 -4.82
C ALA A 202 -4.28 -30.84 -4.92
N GLY A 203 -5.06 -31.46 -5.79
CA GLY A 203 -5.00 -32.91 -6.05
C GLY A 203 -3.63 -33.36 -6.61
N THR A 204 -3.07 -32.57 -7.53
CA THR A 204 -1.73 -32.83 -8.09
C THR A 204 -0.65 -32.74 -7.01
N ILE A 205 -0.70 -31.71 -6.17
CA ILE A 205 0.25 -31.55 -5.05
C ILE A 205 0.12 -32.73 -4.08
N ALA A 206 -1.09 -33.13 -3.71
CA ALA A 206 -1.35 -34.26 -2.84
C ALA A 206 -0.78 -35.57 -3.44
N LEU A 207 -0.98 -35.80 -4.72
CA LEU A 207 -0.44 -36.95 -5.44
C LEU A 207 1.11 -36.94 -5.43
N VAL A 208 1.71 -35.80 -5.70
CA VAL A 208 3.18 -35.65 -5.67
C VAL A 208 3.72 -35.90 -4.25
N MET A 209 3.05 -35.41 -3.22
CA MET A 209 3.48 -35.61 -1.82
C MET A 209 3.37 -37.08 -1.37
N VAL A 210 2.46 -37.84 -1.94
CA VAL A 210 2.28 -39.25 -1.59
C VAL A 210 3.23 -40.16 -2.37
N PHE A 211 3.48 -39.87 -3.63
CA PHE A 211 4.16 -40.81 -4.55
C PHE A 211 5.54 -40.36 -5.02
N PHE A 212 5.86 -39.09 -5.01
CA PHE A 212 7.07 -38.53 -5.63
C PHE A 212 7.97 -37.74 -4.65
N THR A 213 7.84 -37.99 -3.35
CA THR A 213 8.63 -37.26 -2.34
C THR A 213 10.11 -37.61 -2.39
N GLU A 214 10.45 -38.85 -2.71
CA GLU A 214 11.84 -39.30 -2.82
C GLU A 214 12.56 -38.64 -3.99
N GLU A 215 11.89 -38.49 -5.14
CA GLU A 215 12.42 -37.82 -6.33
C GLU A 215 12.59 -36.32 -6.08
N LEU A 216 11.69 -35.71 -5.32
CA LEU A 216 11.79 -34.30 -4.91
C LEU A 216 13.00 -34.03 -4.01
N ALA A 217 13.54 -35.04 -3.32
CA ALA A 217 14.74 -34.88 -2.51
C ALA A 217 15.94 -34.39 -3.33
N TYR A 218 16.05 -34.74 -4.59
CA TYR A 218 17.11 -34.30 -5.51
C TYR A 218 16.86 -32.94 -6.17
N LEU A 219 15.77 -32.29 -5.83
CA LEU A 219 15.39 -31.00 -6.40
C LEU A 219 16.41 -29.94 -5.99
N PRO A 220 17.15 -29.32 -6.95
CA PRO A 220 18.20 -28.38 -6.60
C PRO A 220 17.65 -27.01 -6.22
N ASN A 221 18.11 -26.49 -5.08
CA ASN A 221 17.75 -25.14 -4.59
C ASN A 221 18.09 -24.06 -5.63
N ALA A 222 19.16 -24.25 -6.40
CA ALA A 222 19.56 -23.36 -7.46
C ALA A 222 18.53 -23.26 -8.60
N ALA A 223 17.80 -24.36 -8.90
CA ALA A 223 16.72 -24.32 -9.89
C ALA A 223 15.52 -23.50 -9.38
N LEU A 224 15.15 -23.68 -8.11
CA LEU A 224 14.11 -22.85 -7.49
C LEU A 224 14.50 -21.38 -7.53
N ALA A 225 15.73 -21.05 -7.19
CA ALA A 225 16.25 -19.68 -7.26
C ALA A 225 16.16 -19.11 -8.69
N GLY A 226 16.50 -19.90 -9.73
CA GLY A 226 16.37 -19.48 -11.13
C GLY A 226 14.92 -19.19 -11.55
N ILE A 227 13.96 -19.98 -11.07
CA ILE A 227 12.52 -19.75 -11.31
C ILE A 227 12.05 -18.48 -10.61
N VAL A 228 12.43 -18.32 -9.33
CA VAL A 228 12.07 -17.15 -8.53
C VAL A 228 12.67 -15.88 -9.14
N ALA A 229 13.95 -15.91 -9.55
CA ALA A 229 14.59 -14.78 -10.22
C ALA A 229 13.82 -14.35 -11.49
N ASN A 230 13.38 -15.32 -12.31
CA ASN A 230 12.57 -15.01 -13.49
C ASN A 230 11.18 -14.42 -13.14
N ALA A 231 10.58 -14.83 -12.03
CA ALA A 231 9.31 -14.26 -11.56
C ALA A 231 9.49 -12.84 -11.03
N VAL A 232 10.51 -12.61 -10.18
CA VAL A 232 10.79 -11.31 -9.57
C VAL A 232 11.13 -10.26 -10.62
N LEU A 233 11.91 -10.60 -11.65
CA LEU A 233 12.22 -9.66 -12.73
C LEU A 233 11.00 -9.12 -13.49
N LYS A 234 9.87 -9.85 -13.46
CA LYS A 234 8.61 -9.37 -14.04
C LYS A 234 7.85 -8.40 -13.15
N LEU A 235 8.11 -8.45 -11.84
CA LEU A 235 7.47 -7.58 -10.85
C LEU A 235 8.17 -6.20 -10.75
N ILE A 236 9.36 -6.06 -11.37
CA ILE A 236 10.08 -4.79 -11.41
C ILE A 236 9.49 -3.93 -12.54
N GLU A 237 8.47 -3.17 -12.22
CA GLU A 237 7.79 -2.26 -13.14
C GLU A 237 8.37 -0.85 -13.05
N VAL A 238 9.57 -0.66 -13.60
CA VAL A 238 10.25 0.66 -13.65
C VAL A 238 9.39 1.72 -14.33
N GLY A 239 8.50 1.29 -15.25
CA GLY A 239 7.55 2.15 -15.93
C GLY A 239 6.61 2.88 -14.98
N GLU A 240 6.03 2.17 -14.02
CA GLU A 240 5.11 2.74 -13.02
C GLU A 240 5.80 3.77 -12.11
N LEU A 241 7.03 3.48 -11.66
CA LEU A 241 7.82 4.44 -10.89
C LEU A 241 8.07 5.74 -11.67
N ARG A 242 8.36 5.62 -12.98
CA ARG A 242 8.56 6.79 -13.85
C ARG A 242 7.29 7.57 -14.05
N GLU A 243 6.15 6.90 -14.17
CA GLU A 243 4.83 7.51 -14.29
C GLU A 243 4.46 8.27 -13.01
N LEU A 244 4.65 7.68 -11.83
CA LEU A 244 4.48 8.34 -10.53
C LEU A 244 5.31 9.62 -10.41
N TRP A 245 6.56 9.62 -10.89
CA TRP A 245 7.41 10.81 -10.90
C TRP A 245 6.80 11.97 -11.70
N HIS A 246 6.12 11.68 -12.82
CA HIS A 246 5.50 12.69 -13.66
C HIS A 246 4.12 13.11 -13.17
N MET A 247 3.36 12.19 -12.57
CA MET A 247 2.01 12.46 -12.08
C MET A 247 2.04 13.16 -10.71
N ARG A 248 2.74 12.59 -9.74
CA ARG A 248 2.76 13.11 -8.35
C ARG A 248 4.08 12.82 -7.66
N ARG A 249 4.91 13.82 -7.54
CA ARG A 249 6.23 13.71 -6.89
C ARG A 249 6.17 13.26 -5.43
N SER A 250 5.13 13.62 -4.68
CA SER A 250 4.96 13.17 -3.29
C SER A 250 4.78 11.66 -3.19
N GLU A 251 3.96 11.08 -4.07
CA GLU A 251 3.71 9.63 -4.11
C GLU A 251 4.97 8.86 -4.55
N PHE A 252 5.73 9.40 -5.49
CA PHE A 252 7.03 8.85 -5.87
C PHE A 252 8.01 8.79 -4.68
N TRP A 253 8.12 9.87 -3.90
CA TRP A 253 9.03 9.88 -2.75
C TRP A 253 8.56 8.93 -1.65
N ILE A 254 7.27 8.80 -1.42
CA ILE A 254 6.72 7.80 -0.50
C ILE A 254 7.09 6.39 -0.97
N ALA A 255 6.88 6.08 -2.25
CA ALA A 255 7.24 4.78 -2.83
C ALA A 255 8.76 4.51 -2.73
N ALA A 256 9.61 5.51 -3.02
CA ALA A 256 11.05 5.39 -2.92
C ALA A 256 11.53 5.15 -1.48
N VAL A 257 10.97 5.89 -0.50
CA VAL A 257 11.27 5.68 0.92
C VAL A 257 10.79 4.32 1.39
N CYS A 258 9.60 3.87 0.95
CA CYS A 258 9.10 2.53 1.27
C CYS A 258 10.02 1.44 0.72
N LEU A 259 10.44 1.55 -0.55
CA LEU A 259 11.38 0.60 -1.17
C LEU A 259 12.70 0.53 -0.39
N LEU A 260 13.27 1.69 -0.07
CA LEU A 260 14.51 1.77 0.72
C LEU A 260 14.31 1.19 2.13
N SER A 261 13.16 1.46 2.75
CA SER A 261 12.84 0.92 4.08
C SER A 261 12.71 -0.60 4.07
N VAL A 262 12.17 -1.20 3.01
CA VAL A 262 12.14 -2.67 2.85
C VAL A 262 13.57 -3.22 2.82
N LEU A 263 14.46 -2.60 2.06
CA LEU A 263 15.84 -3.05 1.92
C LEU A 263 16.68 -2.90 3.19
N VAL A 264 16.43 -1.85 3.99
CA VAL A 264 17.23 -1.54 5.18
C VAL A 264 16.64 -2.12 6.46
N LEU A 265 15.33 -2.01 6.64
CA LEU A 265 14.63 -2.30 7.90
C LEU A 265 13.77 -3.58 7.84
N GLY A 266 13.62 -4.14 6.64
CA GLY A 266 12.77 -5.29 6.38
C GLY A 266 11.29 -4.93 6.11
N PRO A 267 10.50 -5.87 5.58
CA PRO A 267 9.15 -5.60 5.08
C PRO A 267 8.17 -5.15 6.15
N LEU A 268 8.24 -5.70 7.37
CA LEU A 268 7.31 -5.36 8.45
C LEU A 268 7.43 -3.88 8.87
N ARG A 269 8.66 -3.43 9.12
CA ARG A 269 8.92 -2.03 9.51
C ARG A 269 8.63 -1.07 8.36
N ALA A 270 8.91 -1.49 7.13
CA ALA A 270 8.61 -0.70 5.93
C ALA A 270 7.10 -0.47 5.75
N VAL A 271 6.25 -1.45 6.02
CA VAL A 271 4.78 -1.29 5.99
C VAL A 271 4.32 -0.24 7.00
N ILE A 272 4.87 -0.25 8.20
CA ILE A 272 4.55 0.77 9.22
C ILE A 272 4.98 2.17 8.74
N ILE A 273 6.18 2.29 8.20
CA ILE A 273 6.68 3.55 7.63
C ILE A 273 5.81 4.02 6.47
N ALA A 274 5.44 3.11 5.57
CA ALA A 274 4.54 3.42 4.46
C ALA A 274 3.20 3.95 4.93
N PHE A 275 2.60 3.29 5.93
CA PHE A 275 1.34 3.71 6.53
C PHE A 275 1.45 5.11 7.14
N LEU A 276 2.50 5.37 7.94
CA LEU A 276 2.72 6.68 8.56
C LEU A 276 2.92 7.78 7.51
N LEU A 277 3.76 7.54 6.50
CA LEU A 277 4.01 8.52 5.43
C LEU A 277 2.75 8.82 4.62
N THR A 278 1.97 7.79 4.29
CA THR A 278 0.70 7.96 3.57
C THR A 278 -0.31 8.73 4.42
N THR A 279 -0.40 8.42 5.71
CA THR A 279 -1.28 9.15 6.65
C THR A 279 -0.88 10.62 6.76
N ILE A 280 0.43 10.90 6.87
CA ILE A 280 0.95 12.28 6.90
C ILE A 280 0.64 13.01 5.59
N ASP A 281 0.80 12.36 4.43
CA ASP A 281 0.50 12.99 3.14
C ASP A 281 -1.00 13.28 2.98
N VAL A 282 -1.88 12.36 3.41
CA VAL A 282 -3.33 12.57 3.43
C VAL A 282 -3.69 13.74 4.37
N LEU A 283 -3.15 13.76 5.58
CA LEU A 283 -3.39 14.82 6.56
C LEU A 283 -2.88 16.18 6.05
N ARG A 284 -1.70 16.21 5.43
CA ARG A 284 -1.14 17.42 4.81
C ARG A 284 -2.01 17.96 3.67
N ARG A 285 -2.57 17.09 2.84
CA ARG A 285 -3.50 17.50 1.77
C ARG A 285 -4.81 17.99 2.34
N ALA A 286 -5.30 17.33 3.37
CA ALA A 286 -6.53 17.70 4.06
C ALA A 286 -6.39 19.03 4.82
N SER A 287 -5.19 19.34 5.35
CA SER A 287 -4.93 20.62 6.05
C SER A 287 -4.80 21.82 5.11
N ARG A 288 -4.64 21.61 3.80
CA ARG A 288 -4.52 22.68 2.80
C ARG A 288 -5.47 22.45 1.63
N PRO A 289 -6.79 22.56 1.85
CA PRO A 289 -7.77 22.48 0.78
C PRO A 289 -7.63 23.65 -0.18
N GLY A 290 -8.23 23.53 -1.35
CA GLY A 290 -8.36 24.66 -2.26
C GLY A 290 -9.28 25.74 -1.68
N THR A 291 -8.87 26.98 -1.78
CA THR A 291 -9.63 28.13 -1.32
C THR A 291 -9.71 29.18 -2.42
N TRP A 292 -10.81 29.90 -2.49
CA TRP A 292 -11.02 30.88 -3.56
C TRP A 292 -11.81 32.08 -3.07
N VAL A 293 -11.43 33.25 -3.56
CA VAL A 293 -12.29 34.43 -3.55
C VAL A 293 -13.08 34.46 -4.86
N LEU A 294 -14.39 34.34 -4.77
CA LEU A 294 -15.26 34.27 -5.94
C LEU A 294 -15.59 35.70 -6.43
N GLN A 295 -15.34 35.96 -7.69
CA GLN A 295 -15.64 37.23 -8.36
C GLN A 295 -16.80 37.04 -9.33
N GLU A 296 -17.70 38.03 -9.43
CA GLU A 296 -18.77 38.02 -10.42
C GLU A 296 -18.17 38.20 -11.82
N ALA A 297 -18.56 37.37 -12.76
CA ALA A 297 -18.16 37.52 -14.17
C ALA A 297 -18.61 38.84 -14.73
N PRO A 298 -17.90 39.45 -15.72
CA PRO A 298 -18.27 40.73 -16.30
C PRO A 298 -19.68 40.80 -16.88
N ASP A 299 -20.22 39.66 -17.30
CA ASP A 299 -21.59 39.51 -17.82
C ASP A 299 -22.64 39.25 -16.73
N GLY A 300 -22.24 39.18 -15.46
CA GLY A 300 -23.08 38.82 -14.32
C GLY A 300 -23.66 37.41 -14.36
N SER A 301 -23.19 36.55 -15.27
CA SER A 301 -23.79 35.23 -15.51
C SER A 301 -23.40 34.18 -14.46
N HIS A 302 -22.20 34.30 -13.89
CA HIS A 302 -21.66 33.32 -12.93
C HIS A 302 -20.55 33.92 -12.05
N PHE A 303 -20.10 33.16 -11.08
CA PHE A 303 -18.95 33.52 -10.27
C PHE A 303 -17.69 32.75 -10.74
N ILE A 304 -16.59 33.48 -10.91
CA ILE A 304 -15.28 32.93 -11.34
C ILE A 304 -14.38 32.81 -10.12
N PRO A 305 -13.73 31.66 -9.93
CA PRO A 305 -12.74 31.49 -8.88
C PRO A 305 -11.52 32.39 -9.11
N GLY A 306 -11.21 33.26 -8.15
CA GLY A 306 -9.98 34.04 -8.07
C GLY A 306 -9.06 33.50 -6.99
N GLU A 307 -7.78 33.82 -7.06
CA GLU A 307 -6.83 33.48 -5.98
C GLU A 307 -7.10 34.33 -4.74
N VAL A 308 -6.97 33.74 -3.54
CA VAL A 308 -7.13 34.42 -2.25
C VAL A 308 -6.12 35.56 -2.08
N ASP A 309 -4.94 35.47 -2.69
CA ASP A 309 -3.92 36.51 -2.68
C ASP A 309 -4.24 37.72 -3.59
N ARG A 310 -5.26 37.60 -4.42
CA ARG A 310 -5.73 38.74 -5.23
C ARG A 310 -6.59 39.66 -4.37
N ARG A 311 -6.19 40.92 -4.31
CA ARG A 311 -6.92 41.92 -3.50
C ARG A 311 -8.41 41.94 -3.87
N PRO A 312 -9.32 41.87 -2.88
CA PRO A 312 -10.74 41.95 -3.15
C PRO A 312 -11.10 43.24 -3.92
N ASP A 313 -12.13 43.16 -4.72
CA ASP A 313 -12.66 44.32 -5.48
C ASP A 313 -13.00 45.49 -4.53
N ALA A 314 -12.95 46.70 -5.09
CA ALA A 314 -13.23 47.93 -4.34
C ALA A 314 -14.70 48.06 -3.84
N SER A 315 -15.51 46.99 -3.99
CA SER A 315 -16.95 46.98 -3.63
C SER A 315 -17.24 46.85 -2.13
N GLY A 316 -16.27 46.42 -1.35
CA GLY A 316 -16.49 46.05 0.08
C GLY A 316 -17.30 44.74 0.27
N PHE A 317 -17.45 43.93 -0.77
CA PHE A 317 -18.15 42.66 -0.79
C PHE A 317 -17.17 41.52 -1.11
N ILE A 318 -17.09 40.52 -0.25
CA ILE A 318 -16.23 39.36 -0.45
C ILE A 318 -17.06 38.10 -0.44
N VAL A 319 -16.88 37.23 -1.44
CA VAL A 319 -17.38 35.85 -1.41
C VAL A 319 -16.19 34.91 -1.31
N TYR A 320 -16.10 34.26 -0.19
CA TYR A 320 -15.01 33.32 0.08
C TYR A 320 -15.53 31.87 0.08
N ARG A 321 -14.89 31.00 -0.68
CA ARG A 321 -15.18 29.56 -0.74
C ARG A 321 -14.05 28.78 -0.14
N PHE A 322 -14.36 27.98 0.88
CA PHE A 322 -13.49 27.00 1.47
C PHE A 322 -13.83 25.61 0.93
N GLY A 323 -12.91 24.99 0.21
CA GLY A 323 -13.14 23.78 -0.60
C GLY A 323 -13.08 22.45 0.14
N ALA A 324 -13.42 22.43 1.44
CA ALA A 324 -13.42 21.20 2.24
C ALA A 324 -14.36 21.32 3.45
N PRO A 325 -14.67 20.21 4.12
CA PRO A 325 -15.18 20.22 5.49
C PRO A 325 -14.25 20.99 6.42
N LEU A 326 -14.79 21.63 7.45
CA LEU A 326 -14.02 22.40 8.40
C LEU A 326 -13.73 21.56 9.66
N TYR A 327 -12.46 21.27 9.93
CA TYR A 327 -12.05 20.42 11.03
C TYR A 327 -10.64 20.76 11.53
N PHE A 328 -10.24 20.17 12.65
CA PHE A 328 -9.00 20.49 13.38
C PHE A 328 -7.75 20.67 12.51
N ALA A 329 -7.64 19.97 11.38
CA ALA A 329 -6.43 19.99 10.56
C ALA A 329 -6.36 21.21 9.61
N ASN A 330 -7.47 21.92 9.36
CA ASN A 330 -7.51 23.05 8.41
C ASN A 330 -8.07 24.36 8.97
N VAL A 331 -8.47 24.37 10.24
CA VAL A 331 -9.05 25.56 10.89
C VAL A 331 -8.10 26.75 10.90
N THR A 332 -6.81 26.54 11.12
CA THR A 332 -5.80 27.61 11.12
C THR A 332 -5.71 28.29 9.76
N LEU A 333 -5.73 27.52 8.66
CA LEU A 333 -5.74 28.08 7.32
C LEU A 333 -7.01 28.91 7.07
N PHE A 334 -8.17 28.41 7.51
CA PHE A 334 -9.45 29.09 7.37
C PHE A 334 -9.45 30.46 8.09
N GLU A 335 -8.99 30.49 9.34
CA GLU A 335 -8.90 31.69 10.15
C GLU A 335 -7.92 32.71 9.55
N GLU A 336 -6.68 32.28 9.26
CA GLU A 336 -5.63 33.15 8.72
C GLU A 336 -6.03 33.79 7.38
N GLU A 337 -6.67 33.03 6.49
CA GLU A 337 -7.10 33.54 5.20
C GLU A 337 -8.23 34.56 5.33
N ILE A 338 -9.22 34.31 6.19
CA ILE A 338 -10.33 35.28 6.39
C ILE A 338 -9.80 36.54 7.05
N GLU A 339 -8.93 36.41 8.07
CA GLU A 339 -8.34 37.59 8.70
C GLU A 339 -7.50 38.41 7.71
N LYS A 340 -6.71 37.73 6.87
CA LYS A 340 -5.92 38.36 5.81
C LYS A 340 -6.81 39.08 4.79
N LEU A 341 -7.87 38.44 4.32
CA LEU A 341 -8.81 39.02 3.36
C LEU A 341 -9.46 40.31 3.87
N VAL A 342 -9.87 40.31 5.13
CA VAL A 342 -10.54 41.49 5.74
C VAL A 342 -9.55 42.58 6.09
N THR A 343 -8.35 42.21 6.56
CA THR A 343 -7.33 43.20 7.00
C THR A 343 -6.61 43.87 5.82
N GLN A 344 -6.37 43.13 4.74
CA GLN A 344 -5.64 43.60 3.56
C GLN A 344 -6.56 44.13 2.43
N ALA A 345 -7.87 44.15 2.67
CA ALA A 345 -8.81 44.71 1.70
C ALA A 345 -8.51 46.20 1.41
N VAL A 346 -8.56 46.58 0.15
CA VAL A 346 -8.31 47.99 -0.28
C VAL A 346 -9.43 48.91 0.20
N THR A 347 -10.65 48.42 0.24
CA THR A 347 -11.84 49.10 0.74
C THR A 347 -12.33 48.38 1.98
N PRO A 348 -12.80 49.07 3.02
CA PRO A 348 -13.38 48.41 4.20
C PRO A 348 -14.44 47.41 3.80
N VAL A 349 -14.26 46.16 4.26
CA VAL A 349 -15.22 45.06 3.95
C VAL A 349 -16.50 45.36 4.73
N LYS A 350 -17.60 45.39 4.02
CA LYS A 350 -18.95 45.59 4.58
C LYS A 350 -19.70 44.26 4.68
N TRP A 351 -19.53 43.38 3.69
CA TRP A 351 -20.14 42.07 3.66
C TRP A 351 -19.12 40.99 3.34
N PHE A 352 -19.18 39.93 4.13
CA PHE A 352 -18.41 38.71 3.93
C PHE A 352 -19.36 37.52 3.77
N VAL A 353 -19.36 36.93 2.58
CA VAL A 353 -20.20 35.77 2.26
C VAL A 353 -19.31 34.51 2.28
N LEU A 354 -19.63 33.59 3.16
CA LEU A 354 -19.01 32.27 3.16
C LEU A 354 -19.81 31.33 2.25
N ASP A 355 -19.20 30.93 1.15
CA ASP A 355 -19.77 29.92 0.25
C ASP A 355 -19.51 28.51 0.84
N ALA A 356 -20.54 27.93 1.44
CA ALA A 356 -20.49 26.69 2.19
C ALA A 356 -20.77 25.43 1.36
N GLU A 357 -20.71 25.52 0.02
CA GLU A 357 -21.01 24.37 -0.86
C GLU A 357 -20.19 23.13 -0.53
N ALA A 358 -18.90 23.29 -0.22
CA ALA A 358 -17.98 22.21 0.09
C ALA A 358 -17.84 21.92 1.60
N MET A 359 -18.43 22.74 2.45
CA MET A 359 -18.42 22.57 3.91
C MET A 359 -19.52 21.59 4.34
N ILE A 360 -19.36 20.33 3.98
CA ILE A 360 -20.37 19.28 4.24
C ILE A 360 -20.32 18.73 5.67
N ASP A 361 -19.30 19.08 6.44
CA ASP A 361 -19.11 18.67 7.83
C ASP A 361 -18.29 19.72 8.59
N ILE A 362 -18.55 19.83 9.90
CA ILE A 362 -17.88 20.77 10.82
C ILE A 362 -17.66 20.01 12.13
N ASP A 363 -16.38 19.81 12.51
CA ASP A 363 -16.08 19.21 13.82
C ASP A 363 -16.08 20.26 14.94
N SER A 364 -15.85 19.85 16.19
CA SER A 364 -15.82 20.74 17.32
C SER A 364 -14.79 21.86 17.22
N SER A 365 -13.60 21.56 16.67
CA SER A 365 -12.54 22.56 16.42
C SER A 365 -12.94 23.53 15.31
N GLY A 366 -13.57 23.01 14.25
CA GLY A 366 -14.14 23.81 13.18
C GLY A 366 -15.23 24.76 13.67
N ALA A 367 -16.12 24.29 14.53
CA ALA A 367 -17.18 25.10 15.12
C ALA A 367 -16.64 26.21 16.01
N GLU A 368 -15.66 25.91 16.86
CA GLU A 368 -14.98 26.90 17.72
C GLU A 368 -14.33 27.99 16.88
N THR A 369 -13.54 27.60 15.86
CA THR A 369 -12.86 28.57 14.97
C THR A 369 -13.87 29.41 14.17
N LEU A 370 -14.92 28.77 13.66
CA LEU A 370 -15.98 29.50 12.94
C LEU A 370 -16.67 30.52 13.87
N HIS A 371 -16.94 30.16 15.14
CA HIS A 371 -17.45 31.09 16.14
C HIS A 371 -16.52 32.30 16.35
N GLN A 372 -15.22 32.07 16.48
CA GLN A 372 -14.23 33.12 16.66
C GLN A 372 -14.16 34.05 15.44
N VAL A 373 -14.16 33.49 14.23
CA VAL A 373 -14.16 34.25 12.97
C VAL A 373 -15.45 35.07 12.82
N LEU A 374 -16.61 34.48 13.09
CA LEU A 374 -17.89 35.20 13.03
C LEU A 374 -17.92 36.38 14.01
N THR A 375 -17.44 36.16 15.23
CA THR A 375 -17.34 37.21 16.27
C THR A 375 -16.37 38.29 15.84
N LEU A 376 -15.20 37.96 15.32
CA LEU A 376 -14.20 38.93 14.84
C LEU A 376 -14.78 39.80 13.71
N LEU A 377 -15.48 39.22 12.73
CA LEU A 377 -16.09 39.93 11.62
C LEU A 377 -17.20 40.88 12.11
N THR A 378 -18.07 40.39 12.99
CA THR A 378 -19.16 41.19 13.57
C THR A 378 -18.61 42.38 14.40
N ASN A 379 -17.57 42.17 15.20
CA ASN A 379 -16.92 43.23 15.95
C ASN A 379 -16.26 44.29 15.08
N ARG A 380 -15.88 43.94 13.83
CA ARG A 380 -15.40 44.89 12.80
C ARG A 380 -16.51 45.55 12.01
N GLY A 381 -17.76 45.32 12.34
CA GLY A 381 -18.91 45.86 11.61
C GLY A 381 -19.13 45.22 10.24
N VAL A 382 -18.60 44.01 10.02
CA VAL A 382 -18.79 43.27 8.78
C VAL A 382 -20.04 42.40 8.90
N THR A 383 -20.98 42.56 7.97
CA THR A 383 -22.13 41.66 7.87
C THR A 383 -21.69 40.31 7.32
N VAL A 384 -21.93 39.24 8.07
CA VAL A 384 -21.63 37.88 7.60
C VAL A 384 -22.87 37.23 7.05
N ALA A 385 -22.72 36.57 5.91
CA ALA A 385 -23.77 35.76 5.30
C ALA A 385 -23.23 34.42 4.85
N LEU A 386 -24.11 33.44 4.77
CA LEU A 386 -23.80 32.10 4.27
C LEU A 386 -24.55 31.83 2.97
N SER A 387 -23.88 31.23 2.01
CA SER A 387 -24.50 30.84 0.75
C SER A 387 -24.24 29.37 0.42
N ARG A 388 -25.18 28.74 -0.26
CA ARG A 388 -25.06 27.38 -0.78
C ARG A 388 -24.85 26.29 0.29
N ALA A 389 -25.19 26.59 1.53
CA ALA A 389 -25.15 25.60 2.60
C ALA A 389 -26.18 24.48 2.33
N ASN A 390 -25.76 23.24 2.44
CA ASN A 390 -26.66 22.10 2.41
C ASN A 390 -27.35 21.92 3.78
N GLN A 391 -28.41 21.08 3.84
CA GLN A 391 -29.16 20.86 5.07
C GLN A 391 -28.29 20.35 6.21
N THR A 392 -27.36 19.42 5.94
CA THR A 392 -26.45 18.89 6.95
C THR A 392 -25.59 19.99 7.59
N THR A 393 -25.06 20.90 6.77
CA THR A 393 -24.30 22.06 7.26
C THR A 393 -25.16 22.98 8.11
N ILE A 394 -26.41 23.25 7.71
CA ILE A 394 -27.35 24.07 8.49
C ILE A 394 -27.64 23.39 9.82
N ASP A 395 -27.90 22.10 9.84
CA ASP A 395 -28.18 21.35 11.08
C ASP A 395 -26.97 21.39 12.04
N LEU A 396 -25.73 21.32 11.53
CA LEU A 396 -24.51 21.48 12.32
C LEU A 396 -24.37 22.91 12.89
N LEU A 397 -24.67 23.94 12.08
CA LEU A 397 -24.64 25.33 12.54
C LEU A 397 -25.67 25.59 13.66
N VAL A 398 -26.84 24.97 13.58
CA VAL A 398 -27.86 24.98 14.67
C VAL A 398 -27.32 24.26 15.90
N HIS A 399 -26.76 23.05 15.71
CA HIS A 399 -26.25 22.23 16.82
C HIS A 399 -25.15 22.95 17.62
N TYR A 400 -24.27 23.68 16.91
CA TYR A 400 -23.16 24.44 17.53
C TYR A 400 -23.53 25.89 17.89
N HIS A 401 -24.81 26.30 17.82
CA HIS A 401 -25.30 27.66 18.09
C HIS A 401 -24.64 28.77 17.23
N LEU A 402 -24.16 28.41 16.06
CA LEU A 402 -23.49 29.35 15.13
C LEU A 402 -24.50 30.10 14.26
N LEU A 403 -25.67 29.52 14.03
CA LEU A 403 -26.70 30.13 13.20
C LEU A 403 -27.25 31.44 13.82
N GLU A 404 -27.28 31.53 15.14
CA GLU A 404 -27.70 32.72 15.85
C GLU A 404 -26.78 33.93 15.61
N LEU A 405 -25.47 33.67 15.42
CA LEU A 405 -24.47 34.71 15.10
C LEU A 405 -24.56 35.18 13.65
N ILE A 406 -24.94 34.31 12.72
CA ILE A 406 -25.10 34.64 11.30
C ILE A 406 -26.45 35.31 11.06
N GLY A 407 -27.50 34.82 11.70
CA GLY A 407 -28.89 35.18 11.49
C GLY A 407 -29.56 34.37 10.39
N GLU A 408 -30.74 33.85 10.65
CA GLU A 408 -31.49 33.02 9.69
C GLU A 408 -31.79 33.74 8.35
N ASN A 409 -31.96 35.06 8.41
CA ASN A 409 -32.21 35.92 7.24
C ASN A 409 -30.95 36.14 6.39
N ARG A 410 -29.77 35.65 6.81
CA ARG A 410 -28.49 35.75 6.09
C ARG A 410 -28.05 34.43 5.44
N LEU A 411 -28.97 33.48 5.34
CA LEU A 411 -28.77 32.25 4.57
C LEU A 411 -29.30 32.41 3.15
N TYR A 412 -28.43 32.25 2.16
CA TYR A 412 -28.79 32.45 0.76
C TYR A 412 -28.64 31.16 -0.06
N PRO A 413 -29.61 30.82 -0.92
CA PRO A 413 -29.52 29.63 -1.77
C PRO A 413 -28.34 29.65 -2.75
N THR A 414 -27.93 30.87 -3.18
CA THR A 414 -26.81 31.04 -4.12
C THR A 414 -26.04 32.34 -3.82
N ASN A 415 -24.82 32.43 -4.31
CA ASN A 415 -24.01 33.64 -4.23
C ASN A 415 -24.68 34.86 -4.89
N ARG A 416 -25.53 34.63 -5.93
CA ARG A 416 -26.31 35.71 -6.59
C ARG A 416 -27.35 36.31 -5.66
N HIS A 417 -28.03 35.52 -4.87
CA HIS A 417 -29.00 36.03 -3.92
C HIS A 417 -28.29 36.86 -2.83
N ALA A 418 -27.11 36.43 -2.38
CA ALA A 418 -26.32 37.19 -1.43
C ALA A 418 -25.87 38.55 -1.96
N ILE A 419 -25.36 38.60 -3.20
CA ILE A 419 -24.94 39.86 -3.80
C ILE A 419 -26.14 40.78 -4.13
N ALA A 420 -27.29 40.22 -4.49
CA ALA A 420 -28.51 41.01 -4.71
C ALA A 420 -28.98 41.65 -3.39
N ALA A 421 -28.97 40.90 -2.29
CA ALA A 421 -29.28 41.42 -0.95
C ALA A 421 -28.29 42.52 -0.51
N PHE A 422 -27.00 42.33 -0.76
CA PHE A 422 -25.98 43.37 -0.51
C PHE A 422 -26.26 44.65 -1.29
N ARG A 423 -26.57 44.53 -2.59
CA ARG A 423 -26.89 45.70 -3.44
C ARG A 423 -28.16 46.46 -2.98
N GLN A 424 -29.16 45.74 -2.49
CA GLN A 424 -30.37 46.34 -1.93
C GLN A 424 -30.14 47.06 -0.59
N GLU A 425 -29.24 46.56 0.24
CA GLU A 425 -28.92 47.14 1.59
C GLU A 425 -27.97 48.34 1.46
N MET A 426 -27.18 48.41 0.41
CA MET A 426 -26.17 49.45 0.20
C MET A 426 -26.54 50.54 -0.79
N GLY A 427 -27.59 50.32 -1.61
CA GLY A 427 -28.12 51.31 -2.57
C GLY A 427 -29.31 52.01 -2.06
#